data_f8cfb82a407c08110c311c2b9b548a9d
#
_entry.id   f8cfb82a407c08110c311c2b9b548a9d
#
_cell.length_a   1.000
_cell.length_b   1.000
_cell.length_c   1.000
_cell.angle_alpha   90.00
_cell.angle_beta   90.00
_cell.angle_gamma   90.00
#
_symmetry.space_group_name_H-M   'P 1'
#
loop_
_entity.id
_entity.type
_entity.pdbx_description
1 polymer ?
#
loop_
_entity_poly.entity_id
_entity_poly.type
_entity_poly.pdbx_seq_one_letter_code
_entity_poly.pdbx_strand_id
1 'polypeptide(L)'
;ENYYKNKVVIDSWNNIKKYADVQNAFFIFDEDRVQGSGAWVKAFLKIAKANKWIILSATSGDCWMDYVPVFIANGFYKNRTEFIREHVIYSRYTKYPKIDRYLNTGRLIRLRNKILVDMDFIRDTVPHHEDIYVPYDISTYKDVIRNRWDIYKDEPIQQAAGLCYVLRRVV
;
A
#
# COMPACT_ATOMS: atom_id res chain seq x y z
N GLU A 1 -23.72 29.02 -11.98
CA GLU A 1 -24.22 28.77 -10.61
C GLU A 1 -23.22 27.84 -9.92
N ASN A 2 -22.58 28.33 -8.84
CA ASN A 2 -21.64 27.53 -8.03
C ASN A 2 -22.44 26.52 -7.22
N TYR A 3 -22.51 25.28 -7.67
CA TYR A 3 -23.17 24.18 -6.98
C TYR A 3 -22.49 23.79 -5.67
N TYR A 4 -21.28 24.24 -5.41
CA TYR A 4 -20.50 23.86 -4.22
C TYR A 4 -20.41 25.04 -3.24
N LYS A 5 -21.36 25.13 -2.33
CA LYS A 5 -21.26 26.03 -1.15
C LYS A 5 -20.18 25.58 -0.16
N ASN A 6 -19.66 24.36 -0.28
CA ASN A 6 -18.68 23.79 0.63
C ASN A 6 -17.26 23.93 0.07
N LYS A 7 -16.35 24.33 0.93
CA LYS A 7 -14.93 24.43 0.57
C LYS A 7 -14.37 23.02 0.37
N VAL A 8 -13.95 22.70 -0.85
CA VAL A 8 -13.18 21.49 -1.16
C VAL A 8 -11.70 21.79 -0.98
N VAL A 9 -10.99 20.96 -0.23
CA VAL A 9 -9.54 21.04 -0.03
C VAL A 9 -8.93 19.78 -0.60
N ILE A 10 -7.98 19.94 -1.52
CA ILE A 10 -7.21 18.84 -2.11
C ILE A 10 -5.79 18.94 -1.58
N ASP A 11 -5.26 17.84 -1.03
CA ASP A 11 -3.91 17.82 -0.48
C ASP A 11 -3.30 16.41 -0.62
N SER A 12 -1.99 16.32 -0.47
CA SER A 12 -1.25 15.06 -0.54
C SER A 12 -1.37 14.25 0.76
N TRP A 13 -1.29 12.93 0.64
CA TRP A 13 -1.16 12.00 1.77
C TRP A 13 -0.05 12.36 2.76
N ASN A 14 1.04 12.94 2.29
CA ASN A 14 2.13 13.40 3.15
C ASN A 14 1.68 14.42 4.20
N ASN A 15 0.61 15.14 3.92
CA ASN A 15 0.04 16.19 4.75
C ASN A 15 -1.11 15.71 5.66
N ILE A 16 -1.47 14.44 5.64
CA ILE A 16 -2.64 13.88 6.37
C ILE A 16 -2.66 14.28 7.85
N LYS A 17 -1.51 14.42 8.49
CA LYS A 17 -1.41 14.82 9.90
C LYS A 17 -2.03 16.20 10.20
N LYS A 18 -2.03 17.12 9.23
CA LYS A 18 -2.63 18.46 9.39
C LYS A 18 -4.14 18.40 9.65
N TYR A 19 -4.78 17.32 9.19
CA TYR A 19 -6.23 17.13 9.25
C TYR A 19 -6.67 16.25 10.42
N ALA A 20 -5.76 15.81 11.26
CA ALA A 20 -6.04 14.87 12.35
C ALA A 20 -7.04 15.40 13.39
N ASP A 21 -7.17 16.72 13.53
CA ASP A 21 -8.08 17.39 14.48
C ASP A 21 -9.34 17.97 13.82
N VAL A 22 -9.50 17.77 12.51
CA VAL A 22 -10.71 18.20 11.78
C VAL A 22 -11.89 17.34 12.21
N GLN A 23 -13.07 17.97 12.36
CA GLN A 23 -14.31 17.32 12.76
C GLN A 23 -15.46 17.71 11.82
N ASN A 24 -16.46 16.85 11.72
CA ASN A 24 -17.66 17.07 10.92
C ASN A 24 -17.42 17.33 9.43
N ALA A 25 -16.36 16.72 8.88
CA ALA A 25 -16.03 16.76 7.46
C ALA A 25 -16.31 15.43 6.78
N PHE A 26 -16.23 15.44 5.45
CA PHE A 26 -16.24 14.23 4.64
C PHE A 26 -14.88 14.10 3.96
N PHE A 27 -14.20 12.98 4.19
CA PHE A 27 -12.90 12.70 3.62
C PHE A 27 -13.01 11.68 2.47
N ILE A 28 -12.37 11.99 1.36
CA ILE A 28 -12.15 11.07 0.24
C ILE A 28 -10.65 10.79 0.20
N PHE A 29 -10.28 9.54 0.52
CA PHE A 29 -8.90 9.07 0.44
C PHE A 29 -8.70 8.40 -0.91
N ASP A 30 -7.98 9.07 -1.80
CA ASP A 30 -7.64 8.53 -3.10
C ASP A 30 -6.40 7.66 -2.97
N GLU A 31 -6.51 6.43 -3.41
CA GLU A 31 -5.58 5.33 -3.20
C GLU A 31 -5.43 4.87 -1.73
N ASP A 32 -5.42 3.55 -1.52
CA ASP A 32 -5.19 3.00 -0.17
C ASP A 32 -3.71 3.07 0.20
N ARG A 33 -3.37 4.03 1.08
CA ARG A 33 -2.05 4.19 1.69
C ARG A 33 -2.07 3.87 3.19
N VAL A 34 -3.16 3.30 3.68
CA VAL A 34 -3.42 3.11 5.12
C VAL A 34 -3.04 1.70 5.55
N GLN A 35 -1.83 1.27 5.20
CA GLN A 35 -1.34 -0.06 5.55
C GLN A 35 -0.33 -0.01 6.71
N GLY A 36 -0.24 -1.12 7.47
CA GLY A 36 0.72 -1.24 8.56
C GLY A 36 0.32 -0.51 9.84
N SER A 37 1.23 0.26 10.46
CA SER A 37 1.04 0.95 11.76
C SER A 37 1.73 2.30 11.82
N GLY A 38 2.12 2.85 10.69
CA GLY A 38 2.88 4.08 10.58
C GLY A 38 2.10 5.35 10.97
N ALA A 39 2.75 6.48 10.77
CA ALA A 39 2.19 7.78 11.12
C ALA A 39 0.92 8.13 10.34
N TRP A 40 0.82 7.70 9.09
CA TRP A 40 -0.37 7.91 8.27
C TRP A 40 -1.58 7.13 8.79
N VAL A 41 -1.37 5.87 9.20
CA VAL A 41 -2.42 5.05 9.82
C VAL A 41 -2.94 5.70 11.10
N LYS A 42 -2.05 6.22 11.96
CA LYS A 42 -2.45 6.91 13.19
C LYS A 42 -3.29 8.16 12.91
N ALA A 43 -2.88 8.96 11.92
CA ALA A 43 -3.62 10.14 11.49
C ALA A 43 -4.98 9.75 10.89
N PHE A 44 -5.02 8.76 9.99
CA PHE A 44 -6.26 8.24 9.41
C PHE A 44 -7.23 7.77 10.49
N LEU A 45 -6.80 6.96 11.46
CA LEU A 45 -7.68 6.47 12.53
C LEU A 45 -8.25 7.61 13.38
N LYS A 46 -7.48 8.69 13.60
CA LYS A 46 -7.95 9.87 14.32
C LYS A 46 -9.01 10.62 13.50
N ILE A 47 -8.76 10.82 12.21
CA ILE A 47 -9.71 11.45 11.27
C ILE A 47 -11.00 10.62 11.18
N ALA A 48 -10.88 9.32 10.96
CA ALA A 48 -12.00 8.41 10.75
C ALA A 48 -12.95 8.34 11.96
N LYS A 49 -12.41 8.54 13.17
CA LYS A 49 -13.20 8.54 14.41
C LYS A 49 -14.18 9.73 14.50
N ALA A 50 -13.81 10.88 13.93
CA ALA A 50 -14.54 12.14 14.07
C ALA A 50 -15.27 12.58 12.78
N ASN A 51 -15.09 11.88 11.68
CA ASN A 51 -15.54 12.29 10.37
C ASN A 51 -16.16 11.14 9.59
N LYS A 52 -16.92 11.47 8.54
CA LYS A 52 -17.33 10.52 7.50
C LYS A 52 -16.18 10.38 6.48
N TRP A 53 -16.01 9.19 5.94
CA TRP A 53 -14.90 8.95 5.00
C TRP A 53 -15.20 7.81 4.03
N ILE A 54 -14.52 7.85 2.89
CA ILE A 54 -14.39 6.73 1.95
C ILE A 54 -12.93 6.59 1.52
N ILE A 55 -12.52 5.40 1.14
CA ILE A 55 -11.25 5.12 0.47
C ILE A 55 -11.57 4.62 -0.93
N LEU A 56 -10.92 5.20 -1.92
CA LEU A 56 -10.98 4.76 -3.31
C LEU A 56 -9.66 4.02 -3.60
N SER A 57 -9.72 2.80 -4.09
CA SER A 57 -8.53 2.01 -4.42
C SER A 57 -8.86 0.95 -5.45
N ALA A 58 -7.96 0.75 -6.40
CA ALA A 58 -8.03 -0.36 -7.35
C ALA A 58 -7.63 -1.71 -6.68
N THR A 59 -6.84 -1.64 -5.60
CA THR A 59 -6.36 -2.80 -4.83
C THR A 59 -6.52 -2.51 -3.35
N SER A 60 -7.48 -3.18 -2.71
CA SER A 60 -7.83 -2.92 -1.30
C SER A 60 -6.88 -3.59 -0.29
N GLY A 61 -5.87 -4.33 -0.73
CA GLY A 61 -4.87 -4.99 0.10
C GLY A 61 -4.57 -6.42 -0.35
N ASP A 62 -3.32 -6.85 -0.19
CA ASP A 62 -2.84 -8.17 -0.61
C ASP A 62 -3.00 -9.21 0.50
N CYS A 63 -3.00 -8.77 1.74
CA CYS A 63 -3.14 -9.65 2.90
C CYS A 63 -4.10 -9.07 3.96
N TRP A 64 -4.57 -9.91 4.87
CA TRP A 64 -5.51 -9.47 5.91
C TRP A 64 -4.98 -8.40 6.85
N MET A 65 -3.66 -8.31 6.98
CA MET A 65 -3.04 -7.26 7.78
C MET A 65 -3.19 -5.86 7.18
N ASP A 66 -3.39 -5.77 5.88
CA ASP A 66 -3.58 -4.49 5.19
C ASP A 66 -4.95 -3.88 5.51
N TYR A 67 -5.95 -4.73 5.75
CA TYR A 67 -7.29 -4.31 6.14
C TYR A 67 -7.41 -3.85 7.61
N VAL A 68 -6.41 -4.12 8.45
CA VAL A 68 -6.52 -3.86 9.90
C VAL A 68 -6.88 -2.41 10.24
N PRO A 69 -6.25 -1.38 9.63
CA PRO A 69 -6.61 0.01 9.93
C PRO A 69 -8.08 0.32 9.58
N VAL A 70 -8.54 -0.18 8.43
CA VAL A 70 -9.92 0.02 7.97
C VAL A 70 -10.91 -0.73 8.86
N PHE A 71 -10.58 -1.93 9.30
CA PHE A 71 -11.40 -2.69 10.25
C PHE A 71 -11.50 -1.99 11.61
N ILE A 72 -10.41 -1.39 12.10
CA ILE A 72 -10.43 -0.59 13.33
C ILE A 72 -11.28 0.68 13.14
N ALA A 73 -11.12 1.37 12.02
CA ALA A 73 -11.89 2.58 11.71
C ALA A 73 -13.41 2.31 11.64
N ASN A 74 -13.80 1.11 11.20
CA ASN A 74 -15.20 0.65 11.20
C ASN A 74 -15.67 0.03 12.54
N GLY A 75 -14.82 0.02 13.57
CA GLY A 75 -15.17 -0.48 14.90
C GLY A 75 -15.23 -1.99 15.03
N PHE A 76 -14.72 -2.76 14.07
CA PHE A 76 -14.72 -4.23 14.15
C PHE A 76 -13.71 -4.76 15.15
N TYR A 77 -12.63 -4.02 15.38
CA TYR A 77 -11.59 -4.29 16.37
C TYR A 77 -11.21 -3.00 17.09
N LYS A 78 -10.85 -3.10 18.36
CA LYS A 78 -10.38 -1.94 19.15
C LYS A 78 -9.00 -1.46 18.70
N ASN A 79 -8.14 -2.39 18.33
CA ASN A 79 -6.77 -2.11 17.92
C ASN A 79 -6.14 -3.30 17.16
N ARG A 80 -4.95 -3.07 16.61
CA ARG A 80 -4.17 -4.08 15.87
C ARG A 80 -3.84 -5.33 16.71
N THR A 81 -3.58 -5.16 18.00
CA THR A 81 -3.23 -6.28 18.91
C THR A 81 -4.40 -7.25 19.06
N GLU A 82 -5.63 -6.74 19.17
CA GLU A 82 -6.84 -7.56 19.24
C GLU A 82 -7.00 -8.39 17.96
N PHE A 83 -6.85 -7.77 16.80
CA PHE A 83 -6.90 -8.47 15.51
C PHE A 83 -5.83 -9.58 15.43
N ILE A 84 -4.57 -9.26 15.78
CA ILE A 84 -3.48 -10.22 15.75
C ILE A 84 -3.76 -11.41 16.66
N ARG A 85 -4.22 -11.17 17.88
CA ARG A 85 -4.55 -12.22 18.86
C ARG A 85 -5.64 -13.16 18.36
N GLU A 86 -6.63 -12.64 17.63
CA GLU A 86 -7.76 -13.43 17.12
C GLU A 86 -7.45 -14.18 15.82
N HIS A 87 -6.60 -13.60 14.98
CA HIS A 87 -6.52 -14.05 13.59
C HIS A 87 -5.13 -14.44 13.11
N VAL A 88 -4.06 -14.13 13.83
CA VAL A 88 -2.70 -14.32 13.29
C VAL A 88 -1.95 -15.40 14.06
N ILE A 89 -1.41 -16.36 13.33
CA ILE A 89 -0.41 -17.30 13.84
C ILE A 89 0.92 -16.97 13.19
N TYR A 90 1.93 -16.74 14.03
CA TYR A 90 3.30 -16.53 13.61
C TYR A 90 4.08 -17.82 13.52
N SER A 91 4.97 -17.92 12.54
CA SER A 91 5.90 -19.02 12.38
C SER A 91 6.85 -19.08 13.59
N ARG A 92 7.04 -20.28 14.11
CA ARG A 92 7.99 -20.56 15.21
C ARG A 92 9.43 -20.79 14.72
N TYR A 93 9.60 -20.89 13.40
CA TYR A 93 10.88 -21.30 12.79
C TYR A 93 11.67 -20.12 12.21
N THR A 94 11.19 -18.89 12.36
CA THR A 94 11.83 -17.71 11.77
C THR A 94 12.34 -16.77 12.86
N LYS A 95 13.54 -16.19 12.63
CA LYS A 95 14.16 -15.21 13.53
C LYS A 95 13.32 -13.94 13.69
N TYR A 96 12.59 -13.55 12.63
CA TYR A 96 11.72 -12.39 12.62
C TYR A 96 10.25 -12.83 12.55
N PRO A 97 9.31 -12.07 13.14
CA PRO A 97 7.89 -12.39 13.08
C PRO A 97 7.41 -12.52 11.63
N LYS A 98 7.16 -13.74 11.19
CA LYS A 98 6.56 -14.03 9.89
C LYS A 98 5.22 -14.69 10.12
N ILE A 99 4.17 -14.18 9.48
CA ILE A 99 2.84 -14.78 9.55
C ILE A 99 2.88 -16.14 8.86
N ASP A 100 2.49 -17.18 9.57
CA ASP A 100 2.35 -18.53 9.05
C ASP A 100 0.98 -18.69 8.40
N ARG A 101 -0.09 -18.35 9.14
CA ARG A 101 -1.47 -18.44 8.64
C ARG A 101 -2.41 -17.51 9.40
N TYR A 102 -3.58 -17.31 8.79
CA TYR A 102 -4.69 -16.60 9.42
C TYR A 102 -5.76 -17.57 9.90
N LEU A 103 -6.33 -17.28 11.07
CA LEU A 103 -7.46 -18.00 11.66
C LEU A 103 -8.78 -17.28 11.35
N ASN A 104 -9.88 -18.03 11.36
CA ASN A 104 -11.23 -17.48 11.20
C ASN A 104 -11.41 -16.63 9.93
N THR A 105 -10.78 -17.03 8.83
CA THR A 105 -10.79 -16.28 7.56
C THR A 105 -12.21 -16.04 7.04
N GLY A 106 -13.15 -16.95 7.28
CA GLY A 106 -14.56 -16.75 6.93
C GLY A 106 -15.19 -15.54 7.63
N ARG A 107 -14.78 -15.21 8.88
CA ARG A 107 -15.20 -13.97 9.55
C ARG A 107 -14.59 -12.75 8.86
N LEU A 108 -13.30 -12.81 8.51
CA LEU A 108 -12.61 -11.71 7.84
C LEU A 108 -13.22 -11.41 6.47
N ILE A 109 -13.58 -12.42 5.69
CA ILE A 109 -14.30 -12.27 4.42
C ILE A 109 -15.63 -11.56 4.64
N ARG A 110 -16.43 -11.99 5.63
CA ARG A 110 -17.71 -11.32 5.93
C ARG A 110 -17.55 -9.86 6.35
N LEU A 111 -16.52 -9.55 7.15
CA LEU A 111 -16.23 -8.16 7.55
C LEU A 111 -15.80 -7.31 6.36
N ARG A 112 -14.91 -7.82 5.52
CA ARG A 112 -14.51 -7.15 4.29
C ARG A 112 -15.72 -6.84 3.40
N ASN A 113 -16.57 -7.82 3.15
CA ASN A 113 -17.74 -7.66 2.29
C ASN A 113 -18.80 -6.68 2.83
N LYS A 114 -18.74 -6.33 4.13
CA LYS A 114 -19.61 -5.28 4.70
C LYS A 114 -19.15 -3.86 4.36
N ILE A 115 -17.88 -3.68 4.05
CA ILE A 115 -17.27 -2.36 3.87
C ILE A 115 -16.72 -2.12 2.47
N LEU A 116 -16.48 -3.20 1.72
CA LEU A 116 -16.02 -3.13 0.35
C LEU A 116 -17.22 -3.06 -0.59
N VAL A 117 -17.20 -2.07 -1.45
CA VAL A 117 -18.11 -1.96 -2.59
C VAL A 117 -17.29 -2.25 -3.83
N ASP A 118 -17.52 -3.43 -4.40
CA ASP A 118 -16.93 -3.78 -5.69
C ASP A 118 -17.69 -2.99 -6.78
N MET A 119 -16.95 -2.23 -7.58
CA MET A 119 -17.49 -1.60 -8.76
C MET A 119 -17.15 -2.47 -9.98
N ASP A 120 -18.17 -2.93 -10.66
CA ASP A 120 -18.00 -3.67 -11.91
C ASP A 120 -17.36 -2.76 -12.95
N PHE A 121 -16.05 -2.88 -13.12
CA PHE A 121 -15.31 -2.19 -14.14
C PHE A 121 -15.06 -3.13 -15.31
N ILE A 122 -15.82 -2.94 -16.39
CA ILE A 122 -15.59 -3.62 -17.66
C ILE A 122 -14.61 -2.76 -18.45
N ARG A 123 -13.45 -3.30 -18.77
CA ARG A 123 -12.52 -2.63 -19.69
C ARG A 123 -13.02 -2.76 -21.11
N ASP A 124 -13.21 -1.64 -21.78
CA ASP A 124 -13.55 -1.61 -23.23
C ASP A 124 -12.36 -2.00 -24.11
N THR A 125 -11.16 -2.10 -23.52
CA THR A 125 -9.92 -2.43 -24.24
C THR A 125 -9.35 -3.75 -23.77
N VAL A 126 -8.95 -4.59 -24.72
CA VAL A 126 -8.15 -5.81 -24.44
C VAL A 126 -6.69 -5.41 -24.31
N PRO A 127 -6.01 -5.71 -23.18
CA PRO A 127 -4.58 -5.44 -23.08
C PRO A 127 -3.83 -6.30 -24.09
N HIS A 128 -3.02 -5.65 -24.92
CA HIS A 128 -2.07 -6.32 -25.79
C HIS A 128 -0.73 -6.39 -25.08
N HIS A 129 -0.22 -7.59 -24.87
CA HIS A 129 1.09 -7.83 -24.28
C HIS A 129 2.04 -8.26 -25.39
N GLU A 130 3.12 -7.52 -25.53
CA GLU A 130 4.19 -7.84 -26.46
C GLU A 130 5.50 -7.97 -25.68
N ASP A 131 6.16 -9.12 -25.83
CA ASP A 131 7.49 -9.34 -25.27
C ASP A 131 8.54 -8.86 -26.24
N ILE A 132 9.22 -7.77 -25.91
CA ILE A 132 10.29 -7.22 -26.72
C ILE A 132 11.63 -7.73 -26.17
N TYR A 133 12.31 -8.55 -26.95
CA TYR A 133 13.65 -9.03 -26.65
C TYR A 133 14.69 -8.03 -27.12
N VAL A 134 15.35 -7.38 -26.17
CA VAL A 134 16.43 -6.44 -26.47
C VAL A 134 17.78 -7.15 -26.28
N PRO A 135 18.61 -7.26 -27.31
CA PRO A 135 19.96 -7.80 -27.17
C PRO A 135 20.81 -6.82 -26.35
N TYR A 136 21.56 -7.34 -25.39
CA TYR A 136 22.48 -6.57 -24.56
C TYR A 136 23.77 -7.37 -24.28
N ASP A 137 24.80 -6.66 -23.84
CA ASP A 137 26.06 -7.31 -23.46
C ASP A 137 25.92 -7.99 -22.09
N ILE A 138 25.70 -9.31 -22.13
CA ILE A 138 25.55 -10.15 -20.94
C ILE A 138 26.82 -10.14 -20.07
N SER A 139 27.98 -9.99 -20.65
CA SER A 139 29.26 -9.99 -19.91
C SER A 139 29.36 -8.73 -19.05
N THR A 140 29.16 -7.57 -19.64
CA THR A 140 29.12 -6.29 -18.93
C THR A 140 28.03 -6.26 -17.87
N TYR A 141 26.81 -6.78 -18.16
CA TYR A 141 25.73 -6.86 -17.20
C TYR A 141 26.10 -7.69 -15.96
N LYS A 142 26.70 -8.86 -16.17
CA LYS A 142 27.17 -9.74 -15.07
C LYS A 142 28.29 -9.11 -14.27
N ASP A 143 29.22 -8.40 -14.92
CA ASP A 143 30.35 -7.73 -14.27
C ASP A 143 29.86 -6.56 -13.37
N VAL A 144 28.91 -5.76 -13.84
CA VAL A 144 28.30 -4.71 -13.01
C VAL A 144 27.62 -5.31 -11.77
N ILE A 145 26.88 -6.43 -11.91
CA ILE A 145 26.27 -7.11 -10.77
C ILE A 145 27.32 -7.62 -9.78
N ARG A 146 28.38 -8.30 -10.29
CA ARG A 146 29.39 -8.94 -9.47
C ARG A 146 30.26 -7.94 -8.72
N ASN A 147 30.73 -6.93 -9.44
CA ASN A 147 31.71 -5.97 -8.93
C ASN A 147 31.06 -4.78 -8.25
N ARG A 148 29.76 -4.55 -8.45
CA ARG A 148 29.02 -3.36 -7.99
C ARG A 148 29.72 -2.06 -8.37
N TRP A 149 30.17 -1.98 -9.62
CA TRP A 149 30.91 -0.84 -10.17
C TRP A 149 30.06 -0.11 -11.22
N ASP A 150 29.94 1.21 -11.09
CA ASP A 150 29.30 2.05 -12.11
C ASP A 150 30.31 2.35 -13.21
N ILE A 151 30.20 1.64 -14.33
CA ILE A 151 31.07 1.77 -15.48
C ILE A 151 30.95 3.10 -16.23
N TYR A 152 29.92 3.88 -15.93
CA TYR A 152 29.68 5.18 -16.56
C TYR A 152 30.23 6.35 -15.74
N LYS A 153 30.35 6.17 -14.42
CA LYS A 153 30.84 7.20 -13.49
C LYS A 153 32.20 6.83 -12.90
N ASP A 154 32.66 5.61 -13.13
CA ASP A 154 33.89 5.04 -12.60
C ASP A 154 33.95 5.07 -11.04
N GLU A 155 32.85 4.69 -10.40
CA GLU A 155 32.70 4.67 -8.94
C GLU A 155 31.97 3.42 -8.41
N PRO A 156 32.18 3.03 -7.14
CA PRO A 156 31.48 1.89 -6.55
C PRO A 156 29.99 2.18 -6.30
N ILE A 157 29.12 1.20 -6.61
CA ILE A 157 27.70 1.27 -6.41
C ILE A 157 27.35 0.83 -4.98
N GLN A 158 26.99 1.76 -4.11
CA GLN A 158 26.68 1.48 -2.71
C GLN A 158 25.22 1.06 -2.48
N GLN A 159 24.28 1.56 -3.27
CA GLN A 159 22.84 1.35 -3.07
C GLN A 159 22.21 0.49 -4.17
N ALA A 160 21.21 -0.30 -3.81
CA ALA A 160 20.46 -1.13 -4.76
C ALA A 160 19.81 -0.31 -5.90
N ALA A 161 19.31 0.88 -5.59
CA ALA A 161 18.73 1.78 -6.59
C ALA A 161 19.77 2.21 -7.65
N GLY A 162 21.00 2.51 -7.23
CA GLY A 162 22.11 2.80 -8.12
C GLY A 162 22.43 1.63 -9.04
N LEU A 163 22.45 0.41 -8.50
CA LEU A 163 22.67 -0.80 -9.29
C LEU A 163 21.59 -0.95 -10.37
N CYS A 164 20.32 -0.82 -10.01
CA CYS A 164 19.22 -0.90 -10.98
C CYS A 164 19.33 0.17 -12.07
N TYR A 165 19.79 1.38 -11.72
CA TYR A 165 19.98 2.46 -12.68
C TYR A 165 21.07 2.14 -13.69
N VAL A 166 22.24 1.64 -13.22
CA VAL A 166 23.35 1.27 -14.09
C VAL A 166 22.96 0.12 -15.00
N LEU A 167 22.32 -0.93 -14.45
CA LEU A 167 21.88 -2.11 -15.22
C LEU A 167 20.89 -1.75 -16.35
N ARG A 168 19.99 -0.78 -16.12
CA ARG A 168 19.08 -0.28 -17.17
C ARG A 168 19.77 0.45 -18.29
N ARG A 169 21.00 0.92 -18.09
CA ARG A 169 21.79 1.59 -19.14
C ARG A 169 22.65 0.61 -19.93
N VAL A 170 22.89 -0.58 -19.38
CA VAL A 170 23.61 -1.67 -20.08
C VAL A 170 22.68 -2.41 -21.04
N VAL A 171 21.37 -2.45 -20.74
CA VAL A 171 20.30 -2.98 -21.60
C VAL A 171 19.77 -1.87 -22.51
#